data_7de5f208bdf06a258be3b23ae7cf2ca4
#
_entry.id   7de5f208bdf06a258be3b23ae7cf2ca4
#
_cell.length_a   1.000
_cell.length_b   1.000
_cell.length_c   1.000
_cell.angle_alpha   90.00
_cell.angle_beta   90.00
_cell.angle_gamma   90.00
#
_symmetry.space_group_name_H-M   'P 1'
#
loop_
_entity.id
_entity.type
_entity.pdbx_description
1 polymer ?
#
loop_
_entity_poly.entity_id
_entity_poly.type
_entity_poly.pdbx_seq_one_letter_code
_entity_poly.pdbx_strand_id
1 'polypeptide(L)'
;MLTNKYAEGYPGRRYYGGCEYVDIAEQLAIDRAKQLFGADYANVQPHSGSQANAAVYFALLNPGDTILGMSLDHGGHLTHGAKVNFSGKLFNAVQYGIDPETGEVDYDQVERLAREHKPKMIVAGFSAYSRVMDWQRFREIADSVGAYLFGGAVSEPGADRGCHHHHHPQDPARSPWRPHPGAL
;
A
#
# COMPACT_ATOMS: atom_id res chain seq x y z
N MET A 1 24.34 17.43 8.17
CA MET A 1 23.72 16.34 7.42
C MET A 1 22.75 15.62 8.32
N LEU A 2 21.59 15.31 7.83
CA LEU A 2 20.49 14.72 8.64
C LEU A 2 20.79 13.30 9.12
N THR A 3 21.68 12.57 8.44
CA THR A 3 22.04 11.18 8.73
C THR A 3 22.84 10.97 10.02
N ASN A 4 23.35 12.04 10.65
CA ASN A 4 24.18 11.92 11.86
C ASN A 4 23.38 12.07 13.15
N LYS A 5 22.04 12.12 13.05
CA LYS A 5 21.18 12.31 14.22
C LYS A 5 20.22 11.14 14.36
N TYR A 6 20.20 10.49 15.50
CA TYR A 6 19.13 9.56 15.88
C TYR A 6 17.83 10.34 16.03
N ALA A 7 16.84 10.00 15.19
CA ALA A 7 15.56 10.68 15.13
C ALA A 7 14.39 9.67 15.12
N GLU A 8 14.49 8.65 15.94
CA GLU A 8 13.44 7.64 16.08
C GLU A 8 12.14 8.28 16.57
N GLY A 9 11.03 7.81 16.04
CA GLY A 9 9.70 8.41 16.25
C GLY A 9 9.27 9.25 15.05
N TYR A 10 8.41 10.23 15.31
CA TYR A 10 7.82 11.10 14.30
C TYR A 10 7.99 12.58 14.66
N PRO A 11 7.81 13.53 13.75
CA PRO A 11 7.88 14.95 14.04
C PRO A 11 7.05 15.31 15.29
N GLY A 12 7.67 16.04 16.23
CA GLY A 12 7.05 16.41 17.50
C GLY A 12 6.87 15.27 18.51
N ARG A 13 7.20 14.03 18.15
CA ARG A 13 7.11 12.83 19.02
C ARG A 13 8.34 11.94 18.84
N ARG A 14 9.51 12.48 19.17
CA ARG A 14 10.79 11.77 19.09
C ARG A 14 11.16 11.15 20.43
N TYR A 15 11.90 10.06 20.35
CA TYR A 15 12.49 9.44 21.54
C TYR A 15 13.73 10.19 22.05
N TYR A 16 14.38 10.99 21.19
CA TYR A 16 15.61 11.72 21.50
C TYR A 16 15.42 13.23 21.35
N GLY A 17 16.12 14.00 22.19
CA GLY A 17 16.20 15.45 22.05
C GLY A 17 17.05 15.89 20.85
N GLY A 18 16.98 17.16 20.47
CA GLY A 18 17.77 17.74 19.39
C GLY A 18 17.29 17.36 17.98
N CYS A 19 16.01 17.06 17.81
CA CYS A 19 15.42 16.67 16.55
C CYS A 19 14.63 17.81 15.86
N GLU A 20 14.65 19.00 16.40
CA GLU A 20 13.81 20.14 15.97
C GLU A 20 14.02 20.47 14.48
N TYR A 21 15.26 20.41 14.02
CA TYR A 21 15.59 20.71 12.61
C TYR A 21 15.27 19.54 11.66
N VAL A 22 15.42 18.31 12.13
CA VAL A 22 15.01 17.10 11.38
C VAL A 22 13.49 17.08 11.24
N ASP A 23 12.77 17.46 12.28
CA ASP A 23 11.30 17.55 12.28
C ASP A 23 10.81 18.50 11.20
N ILE A 24 11.46 19.64 11.02
CA ILE A 24 11.09 20.59 9.96
C ILE A 24 11.20 19.95 8.57
N ALA A 25 12.29 19.24 8.32
CA ALA A 25 12.51 18.60 7.01
C ALA A 25 11.51 17.47 6.77
N GLU A 26 11.26 16.62 7.77
CA GLU A 26 10.32 15.50 7.64
C GLU A 26 8.87 16.01 7.53
N GLN A 27 8.48 16.99 8.33
CA GLN A 27 7.15 17.58 8.24
C GLN A 27 6.90 18.23 6.88
N LEU A 28 7.88 18.95 6.34
CA LEU A 28 7.80 19.53 5.00
C LEU A 28 7.59 18.47 3.91
N ALA A 29 8.27 17.32 4.02
CA ALA A 29 8.11 16.22 3.09
C ALA A 29 6.70 15.59 3.22
N ILE A 30 6.19 15.41 4.43
CA ILE A 30 4.82 14.94 4.69
C ILE A 30 3.79 15.87 4.06
N ASP A 31 3.89 17.16 4.32
CA ASP A 31 2.94 18.16 3.84
C ASP A 31 2.91 18.23 2.31
N ARG A 32 4.08 18.19 1.67
CA ARG A 32 4.20 18.15 0.21
C ARG A 32 3.65 16.86 -0.39
N ALA A 33 3.91 15.71 0.22
CA ALA A 33 3.35 14.44 -0.22
C ALA A 33 1.82 14.45 -0.13
N LYS A 34 1.27 14.94 0.98
CA LYS A 34 -0.19 15.08 1.15
C LYS A 34 -0.79 16.00 0.10
N GLN A 35 -0.15 17.13 -0.19
CA GLN A 35 -0.60 18.09 -1.19
C GLN A 35 -0.54 17.50 -2.61
N LEU A 36 0.57 16.82 -2.94
CA LEU A 36 0.80 16.26 -4.28
C LEU A 36 -0.19 15.14 -4.61
N PHE A 37 -0.44 14.25 -3.65
CA PHE A 37 -1.29 13.08 -3.84
C PHE A 37 -2.74 13.27 -3.36
N GLY A 38 -3.08 14.42 -2.77
CA GLY A 38 -4.40 14.65 -2.18
C GLY A 38 -4.71 13.71 -1.02
N ALA A 39 -3.67 13.24 -0.30
CA ALA A 39 -3.81 12.23 0.74
C ALA A 39 -4.07 12.86 2.12
N ASP A 40 -4.90 12.19 2.93
CA ASP A 40 -5.15 12.62 4.32
C ASP A 40 -3.94 12.38 5.21
N TYR A 41 -3.17 11.31 4.94
CA TYR A 41 -1.99 10.90 5.70
C TYR A 41 -0.83 10.60 4.79
N ALA A 42 0.40 10.85 5.25
CA ALA A 42 1.62 10.48 4.56
C ALA A 42 2.68 10.03 5.57
N ASN A 43 3.41 9.00 5.22
CA ASN A 43 4.62 8.56 5.92
C ASN A 43 5.78 8.56 4.91
N VAL A 44 6.80 9.36 5.18
CA VAL A 44 7.94 9.58 4.29
C VAL A 44 9.23 8.90 4.79
N GLN A 45 9.14 8.07 5.83
CA GLN A 45 10.31 7.43 6.45
C GLN A 45 10.83 6.20 5.67
N PRO A 46 10.01 5.41 4.94
CA PRO A 46 10.55 4.28 4.20
C PRO A 46 11.65 4.70 3.22
N HIS A 47 12.77 3.96 3.22
CA HIS A 47 13.89 4.26 2.31
C HIS A 47 13.69 3.70 0.88
N SER A 48 12.65 2.86 0.69
CA SER A 48 12.34 2.27 -0.61
C SER A 48 10.88 1.85 -0.71
N GLY A 49 10.36 1.71 -1.94
CA GLY A 49 9.02 1.19 -2.17
C GLY A 49 8.81 -0.21 -1.58
N SER A 50 9.84 -1.07 -1.63
CA SER A 50 9.76 -2.40 -1.02
C SER A 50 9.59 -2.34 0.49
N GLN A 51 10.28 -1.41 1.17
CA GLN A 51 10.10 -1.20 2.61
C GLN A 51 8.72 -0.62 2.92
N ALA A 52 8.24 0.34 2.12
CA ALA A 52 6.90 0.89 2.27
C ALA A 52 5.83 -0.20 2.14
N ASN A 53 5.93 -1.06 1.10
CA ASN A 53 5.03 -2.18 0.91
C ASN A 53 5.10 -3.18 2.08
N ALA A 54 6.30 -3.50 2.56
CA ALA A 54 6.47 -4.38 3.72
C ALA A 54 5.80 -3.80 4.97
N ALA A 55 5.95 -2.50 5.22
CA ALA A 55 5.32 -1.82 6.36
C ALA A 55 3.79 -1.94 6.31
N VAL A 56 3.18 -1.76 5.13
CA VAL A 56 1.73 -1.91 4.95
C VAL A 56 1.29 -3.36 5.20
N TYR A 57 2.02 -4.33 4.66
CA TYR A 57 1.70 -5.74 4.87
C TYR A 57 1.75 -6.11 6.35
N PHE A 58 2.84 -5.77 7.05
CA PHE A 58 2.97 -6.09 8.48
C PHE A 58 2.00 -5.33 9.38
N ALA A 59 1.50 -4.17 8.94
CA ALA A 59 0.49 -3.43 9.69
C ALA A 59 -0.92 -4.05 9.57
N LEU A 60 -1.25 -4.66 8.42
CA LEU A 60 -2.62 -5.07 8.08
C LEU A 60 -2.82 -6.58 7.98
N LEU A 61 -1.75 -7.34 7.81
CA LEU A 61 -1.79 -8.78 7.53
C LEU A 61 -1.00 -9.59 8.56
N ASN A 62 -1.39 -10.84 8.72
CA ASN A 62 -0.62 -11.84 9.43
C ASN A 62 0.08 -12.78 8.43
N PRO A 63 1.22 -13.41 8.80
CA PRO A 63 1.81 -14.47 8.00
C PRO A 63 0.77 -15.55 7.67
N GLY A 64 0.72 -15.97 6.41
CA GLY A 64 -0.26 -16.94 5.90
C GLY A 64 -1.57 -16.33 5.39
N ASP A 65 -1.85 -15.05 5.64
CA ASP A 65 -3.00 -14.38 5.02
C ASP A 65 -2.88 -14.41 3.49
N THR A 66 -4.02 -14.47 2.80
CA THR A 66 -4.04 -14.47 1.34
C THR A 66 -3.97 -13.04 0.79
N ILE A 67 -3.09 -12.83 -0.18
CA ILE A 67 -2.99 -11.61 -0.98
C ILE A 67 -3.23 -11.93 -2.45
N LEU A 68 -3.85 -11.00 -3.18
CA LEU A 68 -4.07 -11.10 -4.62
C LEU A 68 -3.31 -9.96 -5.30
N GLY A 69 -2.30 -10.26 -6.11
CA GLY A 69 -1.43 -9.27 -6.74
C GLY A 69 -1.15 -9.57 -8.20
N MET A 70 -0.68 -8.57 -8.95
CA MET A 70 -0.31 -8.75 -10.36
C MET A 70 0.93 -9.62 -10.49
N SER A 71 0.88 -10.59 -11.42
CA SER A 71 2.01 -11.45 -11.76
C SER A 71 3.22 -10.63 -12.23
N LEU A 72 4.41 -11.06 -11.81
CA LEU A 72 5.66 -10.44 -12.24
C LEU A 72 5.83 -10.47 -13.77
N ASP A 73 5.43 -11.58 -14.41
CA ASP A 73 5.52 -11.78 -15.85
C ASP A 73 4.60 -10.82 -16.65
N HIS A 74 3.60 -10.27 -16.00
CA HIS A 74 2.65 -9.32 -16.57
C HIS A 74 2.89 -7.87 -16.14
N GLY A 75 4.03 -7.59 -15.52
CA GLY A 75 4.44 -6.24 -15.13
C GLY A 75 4.24 -5.91 -13.65
N GLY A 76 3.83 -6.86 -12.83
CA GLY A 76 3.75 -6.70 -11.37
C GLY A 76 5.11 -6.45 -10.73
N HIS A 77 5.11 -6.02 -9.48
CA HIS A 77 6.32 -5.83 -8.71
C HIS A 77 6.66 -7.09 -7.90
N LEU A 78 7.95 -7.29 -7.58
CA LEU A 78 8.39 -8.42 -6.74
C LEU A 78 7.62 -8.53 -5.42
N THR A 79 7.31 -7.40 -4.79
CA THR A 79 6.56 -7.35 -3.52
C THR A 79 5.07 -7.64 -3.66
N HIS A 80 4.55 -7.92 -4.86
CA HIS A 80 3.16 -8.29 -5.09
C HIS A 80 2.92 -9.82 -5.01
N GLY A 81 3.74 -10.53 -4.25
CA GLY A 81 3.58 -11.97 -4.02
C GLY A 81 4.48 -12.86 -4.85
N ALA A 82 5.54 -12.32 -5.48
CA ALA A 82 6.51 -13.16 -6.19
C ALA A 82 7.18 -14.15 -5.23
N LYS A 83 7.25 -15.44 -5.61
CA LYS A 83 7.74 -16.54 -4.75
C LYS A 83 9.15 -16.33 -4.20
N VAL A 84 9.99 -15.60 -4.91
CA VAL A 84 11.37 -15.29 -4.49
C VAL A 84 11.45 -14.15 -3.47
N ASN A 85 10.40 -13.36 -3.36
CA ASN A 85 10.30 -12.19 -2.49
C ASN A 85 9.70 -12.57 -1.12
N PHE A 86 9.92 -11.71 -0.11
CA PHE A 86 9.33 -11.90 1.23
C PHE A 86 7.80 -12.04 1.17
N SER A 87 7.14 -11.28 0.30
CA SER A 87 5.68 -11.30 0.16
C SER A 87 5.13 -12.65 -0.29
N GLY A 88 5.82 -13.32 -1.22
CA GLY A 88 5.45 -14.67 -1.65
C GLY A 88 5.91 -15.79 -0.72
N LYS A 89 6.79 -15.49 0.26
CA LYS A 89 7.24 -16.45 1.28
C LYS A 89 6.40 -16.40 2.55
N LEU A 90 5.92 -15.22 2.92
CA LEU A 90 5.17 -15.00 4.16
C LEU A 90 3.66 -15.11 3.96
N PHE A 91 3.15 -14.79 2.78
CA PHE A 91 1.73 -14.74 2.48
C PHE A 91 1.34 -15.79 1.45
N ASN A 92 0.08 -16.21 1.47
CA ASN A 92 -0.50 -17.03 0.42
C ASN A 92 -0.81 -16.14 -0.79
N ALA A 93 0.15 -16.07 -1.73
CA ALA A 93 0.05 -15.15 -2.86
C ALA A 93 -0.66 -15.81 -4.04
N VAL A 94 -1.82 -15.25 -4.41
CA VAL A 94 -2.55 -15.53 -5.64
C VAL A 94 -2.23 -14.42 -6.64
N GLN A 95 -2.07 -14.78 -7.92
CA GLN A 95 -1.66 -13.81 -8.94
C GLN A 95 -2.70 -13.69 -10.04
N TYR A 96 -3.01 -12.45 -10.43
CA TYR A 96 -3.79 -12.12 -11.61
C TYR A 96 -2.88 -11.65 -12.74
N GLY A 97 -3.41 -11.64 -13.96
CA GLY A 97 -2.66 -11.27 -15.15
C GLY A 97 -3.34 -10.21 -16.00
N ILE A 98 -2.86 -10.12 -17.22
CA ILE A 98 -3.44 -9.34 -18.29
C ILE A 98 -4.14 -10.26 -19.29
N ASP A 99 -5.13 -9.73 -19.97
CA ASP A 99 -5.72 -10.34 -21.15
C ASP A 99 -4.68 -10.34 -22.29
N PRO A 100 -4.34 -11.48 -22.86
CA PRO A 100 -3.32 -11.57 -23.92
C PRO A 100 -3.72 -10.92 -25.23
N GLU A 101 -5.01 -10.72 -25.51
CA GLU A 101 -5.48 -10.09 -26.74
C GLU A 101 -5.44 -8.57 -26.64
N THR A 102 -5.84 -8.00 -25.50
CA THR A 102 -5.92 -6.55 -25.29
C THR A 102 -4.67 -5.98 -24.65
N GLY A 103 -3.93 -6.79 -23.88
CA GLY A 103 -2.81 -6.36 -23.05
C GLY A 103 -3.24 -5.54 -21.84
N GLU A 104 -4.52 -5.55 -21.50
CA GLU A 104 -5.08 -4.87 -20.34
C GLU A 104 -5.25 -5.85 -19.16
N VAL A 105 -5.37 -5.29 -17.94
CA VAL A 105 -5.66 -6.10 -16.75
C VAL A 105 -6.97 -6.87 -16.98
N ASP A 106 -6.94 -8.17 -16.76
CA ASP A 106 -8.13 -9.01 -16.81
C ASP A 106 -8.93 -8.85 -15.49
N TYR A 107 -9.80 -7.84 -15.46
CA TYR A 107 -10.62 -7.55 -14.27
C TYR A 107 -11.61 -8.66 -13.93
N ASP A 108 -12.07 -9.42 -14.90
CA ASP A 108 -12.97 -10.56 -14.67
C ASP A 108 -12.19 -11.70 -13.96
N GLN A 109 -10.92 -11.90 -14.35
CA GLN A 109 -10.03 -12.81 -13.64
C GLN A 109 -9.79 -12.32 -12.20
N VAL A 110 -9.53 -11.01 -12.01
CA VAL A 110 -9.33 -10.43 -10.67
C VAL A 110 -10.55 -10.68 -9.80
N GLU A 111 -11.76 -10.41 -10.31
CA GLU A 111 -13.01 -10.61 -9.56
C GLU A 111 -13.24 -12.09 -9.23
N ARG A 112 -13.03 -12.97 -10.20
CA ARG A 112 -13.16 -14.43 -9.99
C ARG A 112 -12.20 -14.93 -8.93
N LEU A 113 -10.92 -14.58 -9.03
CA LEU A 113 -9.90 -14.98 -8.05
C LEU A 113 -10.17 -14.38 -6.67
N ALA A 114 -10.64 -13.13 -6.60
CA ALA A 114 -11.01 -12.50 -5.35
C ALA A 114 -12.17 -13.26 -4.65
N ARG A 115 -13.19 -13.66 -5.38
CA ARG A 115 -14.32 -14.44 -4.84
C ARG A 115 -13.92 -15.85 -4.42
N GLU A 116 -13.05 -16.50 -5.19
CA GLU A 116 -12.58 -17.87 -4.93
C GLU A 116 -11.65 -17.93 -3.72
N HIS A 117 -10.66 -17.07 -3.66
CA HIS A 117 -9.59 -17.12 -2.65
C HIS A 117 -9.84 -16.21 -1.46
N LYS A 118 -10.81 -15.28 -1.53
CA LYS A 118 -11.15 -14.32 -0.48
C LYS A 118 -9.92 -13.67 0.15
N PRO A 119 -9.08 -12.99 -0.66
CA PRO A 119 -7.86 -12.38 -0.16
C PRO A 119 -8.20 -11.34 0.89
N LYS A 120 -7.33 -11.19 1.87
CA LYS A 120 -7.43 -10.11 2.85
C LYS A 120 -6.99 -8.77 2.28
N MET A 121 -6.14 -8.82 1.24
CA MET A 121 -5.66 -7.64 0.53
C MET A 121 -5.56 -7.91 -0.97
N ILE A 122 -6.06 -6.97 -1.77
CA ILE A 122 -5.81 -6.90 -3.22
C ILE A 122 -4.75 -5.83 -3.44
N VAL A 123 -3.65 -6.24 -4.08
CA VAL A 123 -2.54 -5.35 -4.43
C VAL A 123 -2.69 -4.95 -5.88
N ALA A 124 -3.16 -3.73 -6.10
CA ALA A 124 -3.23 -3.10 -7.41
C ALA A 124 -1.97 -2.26 -7.65
N GLY A 125 -1.49 -2.22 -8.88
CA GLY A 125 -0.28 -1.49 -9.24
C GLY A 125 0.70 -2.38 -9.99
N PHE A 126 1.73 -1.74 -10.50
CA PHE A 126 2.67 -2.37 -11.43
C PHE A 126 4.03 -1.68 -11.37
N SER A 127 5.05 -2.31 -11.91
CA SER A 127 6.35 -1.69 -12.18
C SER A 127 6.69 -1.64 -13.69
N ALA A 128 6.06 -2.49 -14.48
CA ALA A 128 6.34 -2.62 -15.92
C ALA A 128 5.07 -2.88 -16.74
N TYR A 129 4.05 -2.07 -16.51
CA TYR A 129 2.78 -2.11 -17.24
C TYR A 129 2.48 -0.70 -17.76
N SER A 130 2.11 -0.57 -19.03
CA SER A 130 2.04 0.71 -19.75
C SER A 130 0.62 1.25 -19.94
N ARG A 131 -0.39 0.55 -19.47
CA ARG A 131 -1.79 0.97 -19.59
C ARG A 131 -2.28 1.61 -18.30
N VAL A 132 -3.36 2.36 -18.39
CA VAL A 132 -4.03 2.96 -17.22
C VAL A 132 -4.82 1.86 -16.49
N MET A 133 -4.78 1.88 -15.17
CA MET A 133 -5.58 0.98 -14.33
C MET A 133 -6.94 1.59 -14.01
N ASP A 134 -7.97 0.77 -14.04
CA ASP A 134 -9.29 1.13 -13.53
C ASP A 134 -9.33 0.91 -12.00
N TRP A 135 -9.01 1.97 -11.26
CA TRP A 135 -8.99 1.97 -9.81
C TRP A 135 -10.38 1.77 -9.20
N GLN A 136 -11.41 2.29 -9.88
CA GLN A 136 -12.78 2.12 -9.43
C GLN A 136 -13.19 0.64 -9.48
N ARG A 137 -12.86 -0.04 -10.57
CA ARG A 137 -13.14 -1.47 -10.71
C ARG A 137 -12.42 -2.30 -9.64
N PHE A 138 -11.14 -1.99 -9.35
CA PHE A 138 -10.42 -2.62 -8.24
C PHE A 138 -11.10 -2.37 -6.89
N ARG A 139 -11.59 -1.14 -6.65
CA ARG A 139 -12.28 -0.80 -5.42
C ARG A 139 -13.57 -1.60 -5.25
N GLU A 140 -14.39 -1.68 -6.30
CA GLU A 140 -15.62 -2.47 -6.31
C GLU A 140 -15.38 -3.95 -6.03
N ILE A 141 -14.34 -4.52 -6.66
CA ILE A 141 -13.96 -5.91 -6.43
C ILE A 141 -13.50 -6.13 -4.98
N ALA A 142 -12.63 -5.26 -4.46
CA ALA A 142 -12.15 -5.36 -3.09
C ALA A 142 -13.28 -5.25 -2.07
N ASP A 143 -14.21 -4.31 -2.26
CA ASP A 143 -15.38 -4.14 -1.40
C ASP A 143 -16.30 -5.36 -1.43
N SER A 144 -16.47 -5.98 -2.59
CA SER A 144 -17.34 -7.15 -2.76
C SER A 144 -16.90 -8.37 -1.93
N VAL A 145 -15.61 -8.44 -1.59
CA VAL A 145 -15.03 -9.53 -0.80
C VAL A 145 -14.52 -9.09 0.59
N GLY A 146 -14.67 -7.80 0.92
CA GLY A 146 -14.20 -7.23 2.18
C GLY A 146 -12.67 -7.15 2.31
N ALA A 147 -11.95 -7.06 1.18
CA ALA A 147 -10.50 -6.96 1.14
C ALA A 147 -10.02 -5.51 1.27
N TYR A 148 -8.82 -5.33 1.82
CA TYR A 148 -8.11 -4.07 1.67
C TYR A 148 -7.69 -3.89 0.21
N LEU A 149 -7.85 -2.69 -0.33
CA LEU A 149 -7.24 -2.31 -1.61
C LEU A 149 -5.94 -1.56 -1.33
N PHE A 150 -4.85 -2.09 -1.80
CA PHE A 150 -3.52 -1.51 -1.66
C PHE A 150 -2.94 -1.15 -3.03
N GLY A 151 -2.72 0.15 -3.28
CA GLY A 151 -2.01 0.61 -4.45
C GLY A 151 -0.50 0.47 -4.23
N GLY A 152 0.08 -0.61 -4.73
CA GLY A 152 1.51 -0.88 -4.62
C GLY A 152 2.29 -0.28 -5.78
N ALA A 153 3.40 0.38 -5.49
CA ALA A 153 4.42 0.94 -6.39
C ALA A 153 3.92 1.55 -7.71
N VAL A 154 4.00 2.88 -7.80
CA VAL A 154 3.76 3.71 -8.98
C VAL A 154 2.29 3.86 -9.40
N SER A 155 1.53 4.63 -8.63
CA SER A 155 0.46 5.42 -9.22
C SER A 155 1.09 6.69 -9.80
N GLU A 156 0.82 7.01 -11.05
CA GLU A 156 1.24 8.28 -11.63
C GLU A 156 0.71 9.45 -10.80
N PRO A 157 1.52 10.50 -10.58
CA PRO A 157 1.02 11.76 -10.04
C PRO A 157 -0.03 12.31 -11.01
N GLY A 158 -1.31 12.27 -10.63
CA GLY A 158 -2.40 12.77 -11.46
C GLY A 158 -3.40 11.71 -11.97
N ALA A 159 -3.13 10.43 -11.83
CA ALA A 159 -4.12 9.40 -12.05
C ALA A 159 -5.17 9.49 -10.95
N ASP A 160 -6.30 9.97 -11.34
CA ASP A 160 -7.57 10.16 -10.66
C ASP A 160 -7.61 9.87 -9.14
N ARG A 161 -8.19 10.78 -8.39
CA ARG A 161 -8.25 10.88 -6.91
C ARG A 161 -8.86 9.68 -6.17
N GLY A 162 -8.66 8.46 -6.70
CA GLY A 162 -9.18 7.20 -6.18
C GLY A 162 -8.22 6.38 -5.32
N CYS A 163 -6.96 6.77 -5.20
CA CYS A 163 -6.03 6.13 -4.25
C CYS A 163 -6.22 6.65 -2.83
N HIS A 164 -7.45 6.78 -2.40
CA HIS A 164 -7.74 6.97 -1.00
C HIS A 164 -7.70 5.62 -0.31
N HIS A 165 -6.86 5.50 0.71
CA HIS A 165 -7.02 4.49 1.74
C HIS A 165 -8.37 4.71 2.42
N HIS A 166 -9.46 4.35 1.73
CA HIS A 166 -10.76 4.39 2.39
C HIS A 166 -10.85 3.22 3.35
N HIS A 167 -10.79 3.55 4.64
CA HIS A 167 -11.39 2.74 5.68
C HIS A 167 -12.79 2.33 5.24
N HIS A 168 -13.10 1.08 5.38
CA HIS A 168 -14.47 0.56 5.29
C HIS A 168 -15.38 1.43 6.18
N PRO A 169 -16.49 2.00 5.69
CA PRO A 169 -17.31 2.99 6.43
C PRO A 169 -18.04 2.43 7.66
N GLN A 170 -17.86 1.18 8.05
CA GLN A 170 -18.72 0.51 9.02
C GLN A 170 -18.17 0.40 10.45
N ASP A 171 -16.94 0.86 10.74
CA ASP A 171 -16.50 0.88 12.15
C ASP A 171 -15.54 2.03 12.46
N PRO A 172 -16.04 3.19 12.89
CA PRO A 172 -15.20 4.31 13.35
C PRO A 172 -14.41 3.96 14.63
N ALA A 173 -14.68 2.82 15.28
CA ALA A 173 -13.97 2.37 16.48
C ALA A 173 -12.73 1.49 16.17
N ARG A 174 -12.56 1.03 14.93
CA ARG A 174 -11.43 0.19 14.49
C ARG A 174 -10.42 0.90 13.60
N SER A 175 -10.13 2.16 13.86
CA SER A 175 -8.95 2.79 13.30
C SER A 175 -7.71 2.16 13.97
N PRO A 176 -6.81 1.47 13.23
CA PRO A 176 -5.58 0.92 13.80
C PRO A 176 -4.61 2.03 14.27
N TRP A 177 -4.94 3.28 14.04
CA TRP A 177 -4.13 4.46 14.36
C TRP A 177 -4.70 5.32 15.49
N ARG A 178 -5.59 4.79 16.34
CA ARG A 178 -5.85 5.47 17.60
C ARG A 178 -4.66 5.24 18.52
N PRO A 179 -3.96 6.29 18.97
CA PRO A 179 -3.00 6.15 20.06
C PRO A 179 -3.75 5.61 21.28
N HIS A 180 -3.26 4.52 21.85
CA HIS A 180 -3.78 4.03 23.12
C HIS A 180 -3.72 5.17 24.14
N PRO A 181 -4.81 5.49 24.87
CA PRO A 181 -4.75 6.40 26.00
C PRO A 181 -3.95 5.68 27.09
N GLY A 182 -2.68 6.06 27.24
CA GLY A 182 -1.79 5.49 28.25
C GLY A 182 -0.35 5.23 27.81
N ALA A 183 0.02 5.53 26.57
CA ALA A 183 1.42 5.52 26.16
C ALA A 183 2.00 6.94 26.38
N LEU A 184 2.54 7.18 27.58
CA LEU A 184 3.51 8.22 27.89
C LEU A 184 4.89 7.78 27.43
#